data_b8a9d2949c16e9869b224974bf869f36
#
_entry.id   b8a9d2949c16e9869b224974bf869f36
#
_cell.length_a   1.000
_cell.length_b   1.000
_cell.length_c   1.000
_cell.angle_alpha   90.00
_cell.angle_beta   90.00
_cell.angle_gamma   90.00
#
_symmetry.space_group_name_H-M   'P 1'
#
loop_
_entity.id
_entity.type
_entity.pdbx_description
1 polymer ?
#
loop_
_entity_poly.entity_id
_entity_poly.type
_entity_poly.pdbx_seq_one_letter_code
_entity_poly.pdbx_strand_id
1 'polypeptide(L)'
;MDPPNRIVGLKNVTMNEEFFQGHFPGAPVMPGVLILEAMAQVGGIMLYREMPDDEKCKKLIFFSGVENAKFRRPVVPGDQLRIEVEMIHRRSNYGKMSGRALVEGKLAAEAVEMFAISDRPGQPRP
;
A
#
# COMPACT_ATOMS: atom_id res chain seq x y z
N MET A 1 -2.23 -3.07 -16.08
CA MET A 1 -3.10 -2.27 -15.21
C MET A 1 -4.24 -1.70 -16.03
N ASP A 2 -5.41 -1.88 -15.56
CA ASP A 2 -6.59 -1.56 -16.33
C ASP A 2 -7.76 -1.34 -15.37
N PRO A 3 -8.33 -0.17 -15.29
CA PRO A 3 -7.97 1.09 -15.94
C PRO A 3 -6.74 1.74 -15.31
N PRO A 4 -6.27 2.90 -15.82
CA PRO A 4 -5.06 3.56 -15.30
C PRO A 4 -5.13 3.95 -13.82
N ASN A 5 -6.31 3.99 -13.24
CA ASN A 5 -6.51 4.37 -11.84
C ASN A 5 -6.63 3.16 -10.90
N ARG A 6 -6.24 1.97 -11.35
CA ARG A 6 -6.32 0.75 -10.56
C ARG A 6 -5.09 -0.10 -10.74
N ILE A 7 -4.66 -0.77 -9.67
CA ILE A 7 -3.53 -1.71 -9.71
C ILE A 7 -3.80 -2.87 -8.76
N VAL A 8 -3.25 -4.03 -9.10
CA VAL A 8 -3.31 -5.22 -8.25
C VAL A 8 -1.89 -5.71 -8.02
N GLY A 9 -1.55 -5.98 -6.76
CA GLY A 9 -0.27 -6.57 -6.38
C GLY A 9 -0.48 -7.84 -5.60
N LEU A 10 0.55 -8.67 -5.53
CA LEU A 10 0.56 -9.89 -4.75
C LEU A 10 1.71 -9.87 -3.77
N LYS A 11 1.45 -10.30 -2.53
CA LYS A 11 2.48 -10.45 -1.52
C LYS A 11 2.33 -11.81 -0.84
N ASN A 12 3.41 -12.58 -0.83
CA ASN A 12 3.46 -13.83 -0.09
C ASN A 12 3.90 -13.54 1.34
N VAL A 13 3.14 -14.04 2.31
CA VAL A 13 3.44 -13.86 3.72
C VAL A 13 4.20 -15.10 4.19
N THR A 14 5.43 -14.91 4.68
CA THR A 14 6.31 -16.01 5.06
C THR A 14 6.67 -15.94 6.54
N MET A 15 7.01 -17.10 7.10
CA MET A 15 7.47 -17.22 8.49
C MET A 15 8.80 -16.50 8.75
N ASN A 16 9.59 -16.29 7.70
CA ASN A 16 10.90 -15.66 7.82
C ASN A 16 10.85 -14.14 7.98
N GLU A 17 9.67 -13.55 7.88
CA GLU A 17 9.55 -12.12 8.08
C GLU A 17 9.77 -11.79 9.55
N GLU A 18 10.58 -10.77 9.80
CA GLU A 18 11.07 -10.42 11.13
C GLU A 18 9.95 -10.14 12.14
N PHE A 19 8.86 -9.50 11.69
CA PHE A 19 7.77 -9.13 12.59
C PHE A 19 7.09 -10.33 13.27
N PHE A 20 7.18 -11.54 12.68
CA PHE A 20 6.58 -12.72 13.30
C PHE A 20 7.32 -13.21 14.53
N GLN A 21 8.56 -12.79 14.72
CA GLN A 21 9.33 -13.20 15.89
C GLN A 21 8.83 -12.54 17.17
N GLY A 22 8.30 -11.33 17.07
CA GLY A 22 7.82 -10.58 18.22
C GLY A 22 6.32 -10.40 18.29
N HIS A 23 5.58 -10.77 17.25
CA HIS A 23 4.13 -10.56 17.19
C HIS A 23 3.42 -11.88 17.29
N PHE A 24 3.02 -12.20 18.52
CA PHE A 24 2.36 -13.41 18.97
C PHE A 24 3.19 -14.68 18.81
N PRO A 25 4.23 -14.89 19.64
CA PRO A 25 4.99 -16.13 19.62
C PRO A 25 4.07 -17.36 19.72
N GLY A 26 4.26 -18.32 18.81
CA GLY A 26 3.40 -19.51 18.75
C GLY A 26 2.10 -19.32 17.98
N ALA A 27 1.73 -18.08 17.66
CA ALA A 27 0.54 -17.78 16.87
C ALA A 27 0.81 -16.54 15.99
N PRO A 28 1.66 -16.67 14.97
CA PRO A 28 2.09 -15.52 14.18
C PRO A 28 0.95 -14.95 13.34
N VAL A 29 0.75 -13.64 13.47
CA VAL A 29 -0.25 -12.89 12.71
C VAL A 29 0.42 -11.64 12.17
N MET A 30 0.19 -11.33 10.91
CA MET A 30 0.72 -10.12 10.29
C MET A 30 0.06 -8.89 10.91
N PRO A 31 0.85 -7.95 11.46
CA PRO A 31 0.27 -6.72 12.02
C PRO A 31 -0.51 -5.93 10.98
N GLY A 32 -1.65 -5.37 11.40
CA GLY A 32 -2.51 -4.60 10.49
C GLY A 32 -1.81 -3.43 9.82
N VAL A 33 -0.92 -2.74 10.57
CA VAL A 33 -0.20 -1.60 9.99
C VAL A 33 0.70 -2.02 8.83
N LEU A 34 1.20 -3.25 8.83
CA LEU A 34 2.02 -3.75 7.72
C LEU A 34 1.17 -4.10 6.50
N ILE A 35 -0.08 -4.48 6.70
CA ILE A 35 -1.02 -4.66 5.60
C ILE A 35 -1.30 -3.31 4.95
N LEU A 36 -1.51 -2.27 5.76
CA LEU A 36 -1.70 -0.91 5.25
C LEU A 36 -0.47 -0.40 4.49
N GLU A 37 0.73 -0.72 4.99
CA GLU A 37 1.95 -0.37 4.29
C GLU A 37 2.06 -1.08 2.95
N ALA A 38 1.69 -2.35 2.89
CA ALA A 38 1.69 -3.09 1.62
C ALA A 38 0.73 -2.46 0.60
N MET A 39 -0.45 -2.04 1.05
CA MET A 39 -1.38 -1.29 0.20
C MET A 39 -0.76 0.00 -0.32
N ALA A 40 -0.07 0.74 0.55
CA ALA A 40 0.59 1.98 0.19
C ALA A 40 1.68 1.75 -0.84
N GLN A 41 2.46 0.68 -0.70
CA GLN A 41 3.50 0.35 -1.67
C GLN A 41 2.93 0.02 -3.04
N VAL A 42 1.85 -0.75 -3.08
CA VAL A 42 1.17 -1.08 -4.35
C VAL A 42 0.62 0.20 -4.99
N GLY A 43 -0.04 1.05 -4.20
CA GLY A 43 -0.56 2.31 -4.69
C GLY A 43 0.55 3.26 -5.15
N GLY A 44 1.68 3.24 -4.47
CA GLY A 44 2.85 4.04 -4.85
C GLY A 44 3.39 3.65 -6.22
N ILE A 45 3.39 2.36 -6.54
CA ILE A 45 3.79 1.89 -7.86
C ILE A 45 2.89 2.49 -8.94
N MET A 46 1.58 2.51 -8.69
CA MET A 46 0.62 3.10 -9.63
C MET A 46 0.92 4.57 -9.88
N LEU A 47 1.18 5.35 -8.82
CA LEU A 47 1.50 6.75 -8.93
C LEU A 47 2.83 6.98 -9.66
N TYR A 48 3.83 6.17 -9.35
CA TYR A 48 5.15 6.27 -9.97
C TYR A 48 5.09 6.01 -11.46
N ARG A 49 4.29 5.04 -11.88
CA ARG A 49 4.15 4.70 -13.31
C ARG A 49 3.55 5.83 -14.13
N GLU A 50 2.73 6.66 -13.50
CA GLU A 50 2.08 7.79 -14.18
C GLU A 50 2.98 9.02 -14.27
N MET A 51 4.09 9.07 -13.53
CA MET A 51 5.00 10.20 -13.55
C MET A 51 5.86 10.18 -14.80
N PRO A 52 6.17 11.36 -15.38
CA PRO A 52 7.20 11.45 -16.41
C PRO A 52 8.55 10.95 -15.89
N ASP A 53 9.35 10.33 -16.75
CA ASP A 53 10.62 9.73 -16.34
C ASP A 53 11.57 10.74 -15.69
N ASP A 54 11.57 12.00 -16.15
CA ASP A 54 12.42 13.04 -15.59
C ASP A 54 11.98 13.51 -14.19
N GLU A 55 10.78 13.14 -13.77
CA GLU A 55 10.27 13.47 -12.43
C GLU A 55 10.43 12.35 -11.42
N LYS A 56 10.55 11.10 -11.87
CA LYS A 56 10.55 9.94 -10.97
C LYS A 56 11.62 10.00 -9.88
N CYS A 57 12.80 10.51 -10.19
CA CYS A 57 13.88 10.63 -9.21
C CYS A 57 13.83 11.94 -8.41
N LYS A 58 12.98 12.88 -8.81
CA LYS A 58 12.86 14.20 -8.17
C LYS A 58 11.69 14.28 -7.18
N LYS A 59 10.77 13.34 -7.24
CA LYS A 59 9.55 13.38 -6.44
C LYS A 59 9.60 12.33 -5.35
N LEU A 60 8.94 12.63 -4.25
CA LEU A 60 8.75 11.74 -3.12
C LEU A 60 7.26 11.58 -2.91
N ILE A 61 6.81 10.32 -2.87
CA ILE A 61 5.43 9.98 -2.54
C ILE A 61 5.40 9.51 -1.09
N PHE A 62 4.52 10.08 -0.29
CA PHE A 62 4.32 9.59 1.07
C PHE A 62 2.84 9.57 1.41
N PHE A 63 2.49 8.73 2.36
CA PHE A 63 1.11 8.55 2.77
C PHE A 63 0.88 9.36 4.05
N SER A 64 -0.07 10.29 3.97
CA SER A 64 -0.29 11.29 5.00
C SER A 64 -1.40 10.93 5.97
N GLY A 65 -2.19 9.91 5.67
CA GLY A 65 -3.27 9.50 6.56
C GLY A 65 -4.00 8.26 6.08
N VAL A 66 -4.81 7.72 6.96
CA VAL A 66 -5.62 6.53 6.72
C VAL A 66 -7.01 6.78 7.28
N GLU A 67 -8.03 6.44 6.50
CA GLU A 67 -9.42 6.51 6.92
C GLU A 67 -10.08 5.14 6.81
N ASN A 68 -11.02 4.86 7.69
CA ASN A 68 -11.88 3.69 7.60
C ASN A 68 -11.12 2.36 7.49
N ALA A 69 -10.00 2.24 8.19
CA ALA A 69 -9.24 0.99 8.21
C ALA A 69 -10.03 -0.07 8.99
N LYS A 70 -10.24 -1.21 8.35
CA LYS A 70 -10.97 -2.34 8.93
C LYS A 70 -10.20 -3.62 8.69
N PHE A 71 -9.99 -4.39 9.75
CA PHE A 71 -9.28 -5.67 9.71
C PHE A 71 -10.29 -6.77 10.03
N ARG A 72 -10.62 -7.59 9.04
CA ARG A 72 -11.71 -8.55 9.14
C ARG A 72 -11.26 -9.98 9.38
N ARG A 73 -10.03 -10.30 8.95
CA ARG A 73 -9.48 -11.65 9.08
C ARG A 73 -8.00 -11.56 9.39
N PRO A 74 -7.47 -12.45 10.24
CA PRO A 74 -6.03 -12.50 10.46
C PRO A 74 -5.31 -12.98 9.20
N VAL A 75 -4.12 -12.44 8.98
CA VAL A 75 -3.23 -12.85 7.89
C VAL A 75 -2.03 -13.55 8.53
N VAL A 76 -1.75 -14.75 8.06
CA VAL A 76 -0.76 -15.62 8.69
C VAL A 76 0.24 -16.11 7.65
N PRO A 77 1.40 -16.65 8.11
CA PRO A 77 2.37 -17.24 7.17
C PRO A 77 1.71 -18.32 6.30
N GLY A 78 2.06 -18.32 5.04
CA GLY A 78 1.46 -19.21 4.04
C GLY A 78 0.37 -18.54 3.22
N ASP A 79 -0.18 -17.42 3.70
CA ASP A 79 -1.17 -16.69 2.95
C ASP A 79 -0.53 -15.90 1.80
N GLN A 80 -1.25 -15.78 0.70
CA GLN A 80 -0.92 -14.86 -0.35
C GLN A 80 -1.93 -13.71 -0.31
N LEU A 81 -1.45 -12.50 -0.11
CA LEU A 81 -2.28 -11.31 -0.15
C LEU A 81 -2.43 -10.82 -1.58
N ARG A 82 -3.67 -10.73 -2.03
CA ARG A 82 -4.01 -9.99 -3.24
C ARG A 82 -4.39 -8.59 -2.81
N ILE A 83 -3.64 -7.61 -3.25
CA ILE A 83 -3.84 -6.22 -2.86
C ILE A 83 -4.37 -5.47 -4.07
N GLU A 84 -5.57 -4.94 -3.93
CA GLU A 84 -6.24 -4.16 -4.97
C GLU A 84 -6.31 -2.72 -4.52
N VAL A 85 -5.75 -1.82 -5.31
CA VAL A 85 -5.75 -0.39 -5.01
C VAL A 85 -6.40 0.35 -6.16
N GLU A 86 -7.28 1.27 -5.82
CA GLU A 86 -8.03 2.06 -6.78
C GLU A 86 -7.99 3.53 -6.38
N MET A 87 -7.75 4.40 -7.36
CA MET A 87 -7.74 5.84 -7.13
C MET A 87 -9.16 6.33 -6.90
N ILE A 88 -9.38 7.02 -5.79
CA ILE A 88 -10.68 7.63 -5.48
C ILE A 88 -10.70 9.08 -5.93
N HIS A 89 -9.64 9.82 -5.58
CA HIS A 89 -9.57 11.24 -5.82
C HIS A 89 -8.11 11.62 -6.04
N ARG A 90 -7.85 12.46 -7.04
CA ARG A 90 -6.49 12.90 -7.32
C ARG A 90 -6.42 14.36 -7.71
N ARG A 91 -5.50 15.07 -7.08
CA ARG A 91 -5.02 16.39 -7.48
C ARG A 91 -3.56 16.25 -7.92
N SER A 92 -2.96 17.34 -8.35
CA SER A 92 -1.59 17.28 -8.88
C SER A 92 -0.56 16.77 -7.86
N ASN A 93 -0.75 17.06 -6.58
CA ASN A 93 0.23 16.75 -5.54
C ASN A 93 -0.35 16.06 -4.30
N TYR A 94 -1.60 15.62 -4.35
CA TYR A 94 -2.21 14.84 -3.27
C TYR A 94 -3.44 14.09 -3.77
N GLY A 95 -3.92 13.14 -2.98
CA GLY A 95 -5.14 12.43 -3.31
C GLY A 95 -5.47 11.33 -2.31
N LYS A 96 -6.43 10.49 -2.70
CA LYS A 96 -6.88 9.34 -1.90
C LYS A 96 -6.97 8.09 -2.76
N MET A 97 -6.65 6.97 -2.17
CA MET A 97 -6.76 5.65 -2.77
C MET A 97 -7.52 4.72 -1.85
N SER A 98 -8.31 3.82 -2.43
CA SER A 98 -8.97 2.74 -1.71
C SER A 98 -8.14 1.47 -1.86
N GLY A 99 -7.84 0.82 -0.76
CA GLY A 99 -7.09 -0.44 -0.76
C GLY A 99 -7.90 -1.58 -0.17
N ARG A 100 -7.74 -2.76 -0.76
CA ARG A 100 -8.35 -4.00 -0.27
C ARG A 100 -7.30 -5.09 -0.29
N ALA A 101 -7.21 -5.86 0.79
CA ALA A 101 -6.33 -7.01 0.87
C ALA A 101 -7.17 -8.27 1.04
N LEU A 102 -6.98 -9.22 0.14
CA LEU A 102 -7.77 -10.45 0.11
C LEU A 102 -6.86 -11.67 0.24
N VAL A 103 -7.36 -12.69 0.94
CA VAL A 103 -6.74 -14.00 1.02
C VAL A 103 -7.75 -15.01 0.49
N GLU A 104 -7.38 -15.74 -0.54
CA GLU A 104 -8.27 -16.73 -1.18
C GLU A 104 -9.64 -16.13 -1.55
N GLY A 105 -9.62 -14.91 -2.07
CA GLY A 105 -10.83 -14.21 -2.50
C GLY A 105 -11.64 -13.61 -1.37
N LYS A 106 -11.21 -13.76 -0.11
CA LYS A 106 -11.94 -13.24 1.05
C LYS A 106 -11.27 -11.98 1.59
N LEU A 107 -12.06 -10.96 1.84
CA LEU A 107 -11.55 -9.68 2.30
C LEU A 107 -10.95 -9.82 3.70
N ALA A 108 -9.64 -9.56 3.82
CA ALA A 108 -8.93 -9.56 5.09
C ALA A 108 -8.83 -8.16 5.69
N ALA A 109 -8.61 -7.16 4.87
CA ALA A 109 -8.50 -5.78 5.34
C ALA A 109 -8.89 -4.80 4.23
N GLU A 110 -9.32 -3.61 4.64
CA GLU A 110 -9.62 -2.53 3.72
C GLU A 110 -9.34 -1.19 4.38
N ALA A 111 -9.00 -0.19 3.57
CA ALA A 111 -8.72 1.15 4.07
C ALA A 111 -8.76 2.15 2.93
N VAL A 112 -8.94 3.42 3.29
CA VAL A 112 -8.70 4.54 2.39
C VAL A 112 -7.40 5.20 2.85
N GLU A 113 -6.46 5.36 1.93
CA GLU A 113 -5.16 5.96 2.24
C GLU A 113 -4.99 7.27 1.48
N MET A 114 -4.55 8.28 2.20
CA MET A 114 -4.29 9.61 1.65
C MET A 114 -2.80 9.72 1.34
N PHE A 115 -2.48 10.30 0.19
CA PHE A 115 -1.10 10.46 -0.23
C PHE A 115 -0.80 11.90 -0.62
N ALA A 116 0.48 12.25 -0.54
CA ALA A 116 0.99 13.52 -1.02
C ALA A 116 2.25 13.29 -1.84
N ILE A 117 2.49 14.16 -2.80
CA ILE A 117 3.66 14.12 -3.67
C ILE A 117 4.40 15.43 -3.48
N SER A 118 5.70 15.35 -3.15
CA SER A 118 6.53 16.53 -2.96
C SER A 118 7.88 16.33 -3.62
N ASP A 119 8.65 17.41 -3.71
CA ASP A 119 10.02 17.32 -4.19
C ASP A 119 10.89 16.60 -3.17
N ARG A 120 11.86 15.83 -3.65
CA ARG A 120 12.81 15.18 -2.77
C ARG A 120 13.63 16.22 -2.01
N PRO A 121 13.91 15.99 -0.71
CA PRO A 121 14.79 16.89 0.04
C PRO A 121 16.15 17.03 -0.65
N GLY A 122 16.67 18.24 -0.68
CA GLY A 122 17.96 18.52 -1.29
C GLY A 122 17.95 18.76 -2.79
N GLN A 123 16.81 18.59 -3.45
CA GLN A 123 16.67 18.92 -4.87
C GLN A 123 16.44 20.42 -5.04
N PRO A 124 17.10 21.05 -6.04
CA PRO A 124 16.81 22.45 -6.34
C PRO A 124 15.37 22.61 -6.80
N ARG A 125 14.73 23.65 -6.34
CA ARG A 125 13.39 23.99 -6.83
C ARG A 125 13.51 24.93 -8.01
N PRO A 126 12.64 24.77 -9.02
CA PRO A 126 12.63 25.69 -10.15
C PRO A 126 12.26 27.11 -9.76
#